data_63bdceb2b5a9fb6d4671056fb545b466
#
_entry.id   63bdceb2b5a9fb6d4671056fb545b466
#
_cell.length_a   1.000
_cell.length_b   1.000
_cell.length_c   1.000
_cell.angle_alpha   90.00
_cell.angle_beta   90.00
_cell.angle_gamma   90.00
#
_symmetry.space_group_name_H-M   'P 1'
#
loop_
_entity.id
_entity.type
_entity.pdbx_description
1 polymer ?
#
loop_
_entity_poly.entity_id
_entity_poly.type
_entity_poly.pdbx_seq_one_letter_code
_entity_poly.pdbx_strand_id
1 'polypeptide(L)'
;MGKYTIGIDFGTLSARCVLVNVADGKETAVSVCGYRHGVMDEKLPSGKALPPGGFALQEPQDYVEALQTTIREVIEKGRIRPEEICAAGVDFTSCTMLPVKEDGTPLCGTERYRDE
;
A
#
# COMPACT_ATOMS: atom_id res chain seq x y z
N MET A 1 28.70 -3.44 -5.92
CA MET A 1 27.37 -3.29 -5.28
C MET A 1 26.56 -2.25 -6.03
N GLY A 2 25.41 -2.63 -6.57
CA GLY A 2 24.53 -1.72 -7.28
C GLY A 2 23.78 -0.79 -6.34
N LYS A 3 23.21 0.29 -6.91
CA LYS A 3 22.26 1.16 -6.21
C LYS A 3 20.93 1.12 -6.93
N TYR A 4 19.88 1.02 -6.13
CA TYR A 4 18.52 0.93 -6.64
C TYR A 4 17.62 1.92 -5.92
N THR A 5 16.56 2.32 -6.59
CA THR A 5 15.46 3.06 -5.99
C THR A 5 14.18 2.27 -6.18
N ILE A 6 13.21 2.50 -5.30
CA ILE A 6 11.86 1.95 -5.46
C ILE A 6 10.86 3.07 -5.62
N GLY A 7 9.88 2.85 -6.49
CA GLY A 7 8.72 3.72 -6.61
C GLY A 7 7.49 2.91 -6.28
N ILE A 8 6.61 3.46 -5.45
CA ILE A 8 5.39 2.78 -5.04
C ILE A 8 4.21 3.67 -5.37
N ASP A 9 3.30 3.13 -6.19
CA ASP A 9 2.06 3.78 -6.56
C ASP A 9 0.90 3.07 -5.88
N PHE A 10 0.24 3.77 -4.96
CA PHE A 10 -0.96 3.28 -4.29
C PHE A 10 -2.18 3.70 -5.10
N GLY A 11 -2.70 2.77 -5.90
CA GLY A 11 -3.93 2.98 -6.66
C GLY A 11 -5.19 2.71 -5.84
N THR A 12 -6.33 2.67 -6.51
CA THR A 12 -7.64 2.45 -5.87
C THR A 12 -7.85 1.01 -5.42
N LEU A 13 -7.39 0.04 -6.21
CA LEU A 13 -7.62 -1.40 -5.95
C LEU A 13 -6.33 -2.17 -5.68
N SER A 14 -5.18 -1.58 -5.97
CA SER A 14 -3.89 -2.25 -5.85
C SER A 14 -2.77 -1.25 -5.67
N ALA A 15 -1.65 -1.71 -5.16
CA ALA A 15 -0.39 -0.97 -5.16
C ALA A 15 0.60 -1.63 -6.13
N ARG A 16 1.43 -0.81 -6.74
CA ARG A 16 2.48 -1.24 -7.66
C ARG A 16 3.82 -0.73 -7.15
N CYS A 17 4.82 -1.60 -7.11
CA CYS A 17 6.19 -1.23 -6.78
C CYS A 17 7.10 -1.52 -7.97
N VAL A 18 7.97 -0.57 -8.31
CA VAL A 18 9.01 -0.75 -9.31
C VAL A 18 10.37 -0.64 -8.65
N LEU A 19 11.29 -1.49 -9.05
CA LEU A 19 12.70 -1.44 -8.68
C LEU A 19 13.49 -0.91 -9.87
N VAL A 20 14.21 0.19 -9.67
CA VAL A 20 14.92 0.88 -10.73
C VAL A 20 16.41 0.91 -10.43
N ASN A 21 17.23 0.52 -11.39
CA ASN A 21 18.68 0.63 -11.31
C ASN A 21 19.08 2.10 -11.51
N VAL A 22 19.76 2.69 -10.54
CA VAL A 22 20.18 4.09 -10.58
C VAL A 22 21.19 4.36 -11.70
N ALA A 23 22.02 3.38 -12.04
CA ALA A 23 23.08 3.57 -13.04
C ALA A 23 22.55 3.80 -14.45
N ASP A 24 21.43 3.17 -14.83
CA ASP A 24 20.90 3.23 -16.20
C ASP A 24 19.42 3.64 -16.27
N GLY A 25 18.76 3.80 -15.13
CA GLY A 25 17.34 4.17 -15.06
C GLY A 25 16.38 3.07 -15.51
N LYS A 26 16.85 1.85 -15.67
CA LYS A 26 16.01 0.75 -16.12
C LYS A 26 15.24 0.09 -14.99
N GLU A 27 14.01 -0.30 -15.29
CA GLU A 27 13.21 -1.14 -14.39
C GLU A 27 13.84 -2.53 -14.29
N THR A 28 14.21 -2.91 -13.08
CA THR A 28 14.80 -4.24 -12.80
C THR A 28 13.72 -5.24 -12.44
N ALA A 29 12.70 -4.81 -11.71
CA ALA A 29 11.60 -5.67 -11.27
C ALA A 29 10.36 -4.82 -11.01
N VAL A 30 9.20 -5.45 -11.12
CA VAL A 30 7.89 -4.85 -10.84
C VAL A 30 7.06 -5.84 -10.07
N SER A 31 6.30 -5.37 -9.09
CA SER A 31 5.33 -6.17 -8.36
C SER A 31 4.03 -5.38 -8.19
N VAL A 32 2.92 -6.09 -8.29
CA VAL A 32 1.58 -5.53 -8.06
C VAL A 32 0.88 -6.39 -7.01
N CYS A 33 0.27 -5.74 -6.02
CA CYS A 33 -0.51 -6.41 -4.99
C CYS A 33 -1.89 -5.79 -4.89
N GLY A 34 -2.92 -6.59 -5.11
CA GLY A 34 -4.30 -6.17 -4.89
C GLY A 34 -4.58 -5.98 -3.40
N TYR A 35 -5.39 -4.99 -3.05
CA TYR A 35 -5.82 -4.80 -1.66
C TYR A 35 -6.80 -5.90 -1.27
N ARG A 36 -6.59 -6.48 -0.09
CA ARG A 36 -7.42 -7.59 0.40
C ARG A 36 -8.91 -7.25 0.40
N HIS A 37 -9.27 -6.06 0.87
CA HIS A 37 -10.67 -5.64 0.95
C HIS A 37 -11.12 -4.83 -0.28
N GLY A 38 -10.17 -4.35 -1.09
CA GLY A 38 -10.47 -3.49 -2.24
C GLY A 38 -11.18 -2.21 -1.80
N VAL A 39 -12.29 -1.89 -2.47
CA VAL A 39 -13.19 -0.81 -2.06
C VAL A 39 -14.40 -1.46 -1.37
N MET A 40 -14.65 -1.04 -0.13
CA MET A 40 -15.76 -1.56 0.67
C MET A 40 -16.98 -0.67 0.49
N ASP A 41 -18.02 -1.21 -0.07
CA ASP A 41 -19.30 -0.54 -0.32
C ASP A 41 -20.49 -1.27 0.29
N GLU A 42 -20.29 -2.51 0.73
CA GLU A 42 -21.35 -3.33 1.32
C GLU A 42 -21.14 -3.61 2.81
N LYS A 43 -19.89 -3.81 3.23
CA LYS A 43 -19.57 -4.13 4.62
C LYS A 43 -18.17 -3.68 5.02
N LEU A 44 -17.99 -3.46 6.32
CA LEU A 44 -16.69 -3.19 6.93
C LEU A 44 -15.87 -4.48 7.09
N PRO A 45 -14.54 -4.38 7.39
CA PRO A 45 -13.71 -5.56 7.66
C PRO A 45 -14.24 -6.43 8.80
N SER A 46 -14.93 -5.83 9.79
CA SER A 46 -15.57 -6.54 10.89
C SER A 46 -16.78 -7.36 10.47
N GLY A 47 -17.28 -7.17 9.25
CA GLY A 47 -18.51 -7.78 8.76
C GLY A 47 -19.77 -6.94 8.98
N LYS A 48 -19.66 -5.80 9.67
CA LYS A 48 -20.80 -4.89 9.85
C LYS A 48 -21.26 -4.35 8.49
N ALA A 49 -22.54 -4.49 8.20
CA ALA A 49 -23.12 -4.01 6.95
C ALA A 49 -23.12 -2.48 6.88
N LEU A 50 -22.82 -1.95 5.69
CA LEU A 50 -22.93 -0.54 5.39
C LEU A 50 -24.35 -0.22 4.87
N PRO A 51 -24.88 0.98 5.16
CA PRO A 51 -26.15 1.41 4.57
C PRO A 51 -26.06 1.41 3.04
N PRO A 52 -27.17 1.12 2.32
CA PRO A 52 -27.15 1.13 0.87
C PRO A 52 -26.82 2.50 0.29
N GLY A 53 -25.93 2.50 -0.69
CA GLY A 53 -25.58 3.67 -1.51
C GLY A 53 -24.72 4.72 -0.83
N GLY A 54 -23.68 5.14 -1.49
CA GLY A 54 -22.88 6.28 -1.12
C GLY A 54 -21.59 5.99 -0.35
N PHE A 55 -21.31 4.76 0.03
CA PHE A 55 -20.05 4.41 0.68
C PHE A 55 -19.08 3.75 -0.30
N ALA A 56 -17.84 4.21 -0.26
CA ALA A 56 -16.71 3.62 -0.99
C ALA A 56 -15.48 3.77 -0.11
N LEU A 57 -15.28 2.84 0.82
CA LEU A 57 -14.28 2.91 1.87
C LEU A 57 -13.09 2.01 1.55
N GLN A 58 -11.94 2.35 2.10
CA GLN A 58 -10.73 1.56 1.99
C GLN A 58 -10.20 1.20 3.38
N GLU A 59 -9.55 0.04 3.48
CA GLU A 59 -8.93 -0.41 4.72
C GLU A 59 -7.47 0.01 4.76
N PRO A 60 -7.05 0.85 5.73
CA PRO A 60 -5.65 1.31 5.81
C PRO A 60 -4.64 0.18 5.91
N GLN A 61 -4.97 -0.92 6.58
CA GLN A 61 -4.07 -2.06 6.73
C GLN A 61 -3.74 -2.70 5.38
N ASP A 62 -4.65 -2.63 4.42
CA ASP A 62 -4.41 -3.13 3.06
C ASP A 62 -3.24 -2.42 2.39
N TYR A 63 -3.09 -1.11 2.62
CA TYR A 63 -1.94 -0.34 2.11
C TYR A 63 -0.63 -0.84 2.70
N VAL A 64 -0.60 -1.10 4.00
CA VAL A 64 0.59 -1.60 4.69
C VAL A 64 0.97 -2.99 4.17
N GLU A 65 -0.01 -3.88 4.05
CA GLU A 65 0.21 -5.23 3.52
C GLU A 65 0.72 -5.19 2.07
N ALA A 66 0.12 -4.36 1.22
CA ALA A 66 0.55 -4.21 -0.17
C ALA A 66 1.96 -3.64 -0.28
N LEU A 67 2.29 -2.66 0.56
CA LEU A 67 3.63 -2.09 0.63
C LEU A 67 4.66 -3.16 0.97
N GLN A 68 4.43 -3.92 2.04
CA GLN A 68 5.35 -4.97 2.48
C GLN A 68 5.51 -6.07 1.43
N THR A 69 4.40 -6.51 0.84
CA THR A 69 4.41 -7.57 -0.16
C THR A 69 5.16 -7.15 -1.42
N THR A 70 4.87 -5.96 -1.95
CA THR A 70 5.48 -5.50 -3.20
C THR A 70 6.97 -5.21 -3.05
N ILE A 71 7.39 -4.62 -1.93
CA ILE A 71 8.81 -4.37 -1.67
C ILE A 71 9.58 -5.69 -1.58
N ARG A 72 9.05 -6.66 -0.83
CA ARG A 72 9.67 -7.98 -0.71
C ARG A 72 9.82 -8.66 -2.07
N GLU A 73 8.77 -8.63 -2.87
CA GLU A 73 8.76 -9.27 -4.18
C GLU A 73 9.74 -8.63 -5.16
N VAL A 74 9.86 -7.30 -5.21
CA VAL A 74 10.82 -6.67 -6.12
C VAL A 74 12.27 -6.93 -5.71
N ILE A 75 12.54 -7.04 -4.42
CA ILE A 75 13.87 -7.42 -3.91
C ILE A 75 14.20 -8.84 -4.36
N GLU A 76 13.28 -9.78 -4.20
CA GLU A 76 13.46 -11.17 -4.63
C GLU A 76 13.62 -11.29 -6.14
N LYS A 77 12.73 -10.67 -6.91
CA LYS A 77 12.76 -10.69 -8.39
C LYS A 77 14.03 -10.04 -8.93
N GLY A 78 14.45 -8.95 -8.31
CA GLY A 78 15.67 -8.24 -8.72
C GLY A 78 16.96 -8.91 -8.26
N ARG A 79 16.87 -9.89 -7.37
CA ARG A 79 18.02 -10.59 -6.77
C ARG A 79 19.01 -9.62 -6.14
N ILE A 80 18.49 -8.63 -5.45
CA ILE A 80 19.29 -7.61 -4.76
C ILE A 80 19.16 -7.79 -3.25
N ARG A 81 20.02 -7.08 -2.52
CA ARG A 81 19.93 -6.98 -1.07
C ARG A 81 19.21 -5.69 -0.69
N PRO A 82 18.43 -5.69 0.41
CA PRO A 82 17.75 -4.47 0.86
C PRO A 82 18.67 -3.26 1.02
N GLU A 83 19.91 -3.47 1.42
CA GLU A 83 20.92 -2.41 1.61
C GLU A 83 21.30 -1.69 0.32
N GLU A 84 21.01 -2.30 -0.84
CA GLU A 84 21.26 -1.68 -2.14
C GLU A 84 20.19 -0.66 -2.55
N ILE A 85 19.07 -0.59 -1.81
CA ILE A 85 18.02 0.41 -2.04
C ILE A 85 18.40 1.69 -1.30
N CYS A 86 18.65 2.75 -2.06
CA CYS A 86 19.12 4.03 -1.50
C CYS A 86 18.01 5.08 -1.33
N ALA A 87 16.86 4.89 -1.98
CA ALA A 87 15.75 5.85 -1.90
C ALA A 87 14.43 5.18 -2.28
N ALA A 88 13.33 5.79 -1.82
CA ALA A 88 11.98 5.38 -2.17
C ALA A 88 11.13 6.62 -2.47
N GLY A 89 10.31 6.53 -3.50
CA GLY A 89 9.29 7.52 -3.82
C GLY A 89 7.91 6.92 -3.72
N VAL A 90 6.94 7.73 -3.34
CA VAL A 90 5.56 7.28 -3.12
C VAL A 90 4.60 8.18 -3.89
N ASP A 91 3.63 7.56 -4.54
CA ASP A 91 2.51 8.20 -5.18
C ASP A 91 1.22 7.53 -4.69
N PHE A 92 0.13 8.28 -4.62
CA PHE A 92 -1.13 7.76 -4.07
C PHE A 92 -2.33 8.53 -4.62
N THR A 93 -3.52 7.95 -4.50
CA THR A 93 -4.76 8.61 -4.91
C THR A 93 -5.03 9.83 -4.03
N SER A 94 -5.53 10.90 -4.65
CA SER A 94 -5.85 12.14 -3.94
C SER A 94 -7.13 11.98 -3.09
N CYS A 95 -7.25 12.81 -2.06
CA CYS A 95 -8.45 12.92 -1.21
C CYS A 95 -8.79 11.66 -0.39
N THR A 96 -7.86 10.74 -0.24
CA THR A 96 -8.03 9.60 0.67
C THR A 96 -7.51 10.01 2.04
N MET A 97 -8.42 10.39 2.93
CA MET A 97 -8.08 10.87 4.27
C MET A 97 -8.62 9.93 5.33
N LEU A 98 -7.89 9.83 6.44
CA LEU A 98 -8.35 9.07 7.59
C LEU A 98 -7.85 9.72 8.87
N PRO A 99 -8.64 9.67 9.97
CA PRO A 99 -8.16 10.13 11.27
C PRO A 99 -7.22 9.10 11.89
N VAL A 100 -6.14 9.60 12.47
CA VAL A 100 -5.15 8.77 13.15
C VAL A 100 -4.84 9.32 14.53
N LYS A 101 -4.29 8.47 15.40
CA LYS A 101 -3.72 8.89 16.67
C LYS A 101 -2.39 9.62 16.42
N GLU A 102 -1.84 10.21 17.48
CA GLU A 102 -0.55 10.89 17.44
C GLU A 102 0.58 9.97 16.94
N ASP A 103 0.52 8.68 17.25
CA ASP A 103 1.49 7.67 16.81
C ASP A 103 1.26 7.15 15.37
N GLY A 104 0.26 7.68 14.67
CA GLY A 104 -0.09 7.26 13.32
C GLY A 104 -1.05 6.09 13.23
N THR A 105 -1.52 5.54 14.35
CA THR A 105 -2.49 4.44 14.33
C THR A 105 -3.83 4.90 13.78
N PRO A 106 -4.36 4.30 12.69
CA PRO A 106 -5.69 4.65 12.20
C PRO A 106 -6.77 4.39 13.25
N LEU A 107 -7.68 5.34 13.46
CA LEU A 107 -8.76 5.17 14.46
C LEU A 107 -9.66 3.99 14.11
N CYS A 108 -9.94 3.75 12.84
CA CYS A 108 -10.74 2.62 12.39
C CYS A 108 -10.09 1.25 12.68
N GLY A 109 -8.79 1.23 12.96
CA GLY A 109 -8.07 0.03 13.37
C GLY A 109 -8.14 -0.24 14.88
N THR A 110 -8.76 0.66 15.64
CA THR A 110 -8.91 0.48 17.09
C THR A 110 -10.24 -0.20 17.43
N GLU A 111 -10.26 -0.90 18.57
CA GLU A 111 -11.47 -1.60 19.02
C GLU A 111 -12.67 -0.68 19.12
N ARG A 112 -12.44 0.56 19.59
CA ARG A 112 -13.53 1.55 19.78
C ARG A 112 -14.20 1.98 18.48
N TYR A 113 -13.44 2.11 17.38
CA TYR A 113 -13.93 2.71 16.14
C TYR A 113 -13.97 1.76 14.95
N ARG A 114 -13.68 0.48 15.13
CA ARG A 114 -13.61 -0.47 14.00
C ARG A 114 -14.93 -0.67 13.26
N ASP A 115 -16.03 -0.28 13.86
CA ASP A 115 -17.37 -0.38 13.26
C ASP A 115 -17.94 0.99 12.86
N GLU A 116 -17.12 2.01 12.80
CA GLU A 116 -17.50 3.38 12.44
C GLU A 116 -17.10 3.75 11.00
#